data_16515b35eb34995a87da312c9f9b3813
#
_entry.id   16515b35eb34995a87da312c9f9b3813
#
_cell.length_a   1.000
_cell.length_b   1.000
_cell.length_c   1.000
_cell.angle_alpha   90.00
_cell.angle_beta   90.00
_cell.angle_gamma   90.00
#
_symmetry.space_group_name_H-M   'P 1'
#
loop_
_entity.id
_entity.type
_entity.pdbx_description
1 polymer ?
#
loop_
_entity_poly.entity_id
_entity_poly.type
_entity_poly.pdbx_seq_one_letter_code
_entity_poly.pdbx_strand_id
1 'polypeptide(L)'
;RPAIATAVARREALRHEFEAQVHEVRREIHDAHAAFEEARRLLDFLESELLPNAEKGLRLAGTAFEAGEVTLIEILTMQRSLVDARTRTTEARAEFRRRLWQLRAAGGLLLTTTKDPASPVSEREVQER
;
A
#
# COMPACT_ATOMS: atom_id res chain seq x y z
N ARG A 1 -7.92 34.04 -39.47
CA ARG A 1 -7.19 33.04 -40.29
C ARG A 1 -7.43 31.64 -39.66
N PRO A 2 -7.97 30.68 -40.42
CA PRO A 2 -8.39 29.38 -39.87
C PRO A 2 -7.24 28.60 -39.26
N ALA A 3 -6.01 28.72 -39.73
CA ALA A 3 -4.84 27.99 -39.19
C ALA A 3 -4.47 28.42 -37.77
N ILE A 4 -4.62 29.69 -37.41
CA ILE A 4 -4.34 30.19 -36.05
C ILE A 4 -5.41 29.70 -35.07
N ALA A 5 -6.70 29.76 -35.48
CA ALA A 5 -7.79 29.27 -34.66
C ALA A 5 -7.68 27.77 -34.38
N THR A 6 -7.28 26.97 -35.37
CA THR A 6 -7.04 25.54 -35.21
C THR A 6 -5.85 25.26 -34.25
N ALA A 7 -4.78 26.05 -34.36
CA ALA A 7 -3.62 25.90 -33.46
C ALA A 7 -3.97 26.27 -32.02
N VAL A 8 -4.78 27.31 -31.79
CA VAL A 8 -5.26 27.69 -30.46
C VAL A 8 -6.16 26.61 -29.88
N ALA A 9 -7.14 26.13 -30.65
CA ALA A 9 -8.04 25.06 -30.20
C ALA A 9 -7.27 23.77 -29.85
N ARG A 10 -6.26 23.40 -30.64
CA ARG A 10 -5.40 22.25 -30.36
C ARG A 10 -4.59 22.42 -29.07
N ARG A 11 -4.06 23.62 -28.83
CA ARG A 11 -3.33 23.95 -27.59
C ARG A 11 -4.24 23.86 -26.38
N GLU A 12 -5.47 24.35 -26.46
CA GLU A 12 -6.45 24.27 -25.39
C GLU A 12 -6.85 22.82 -25.12
N ALA A 13 -7.09 22.01 -26.15
CA ALA A 13 -7.39 20.59 -26.01
C ALA A 13 -6.24 19.82 -25.29
N LEU A 14 -4.99 20.06 -25.69
CA LEU A 14 -3.81 19.45 -25.03
C LEU A 14 -3.66 19.91 -23.58
N ARG A 15 -3.99 21.16 -23.29
CA ARG A 15 -3.96 21.66 -21.91
C ARG A 15 -5.00 20.96 -21.04
N HIS A 16 -6.24 20.83 -21.53
CA HIS A 16 -7.29 20.12 -20.82
C HIS A 16 -6.98 18.63 -20.63
N GLU A 17 -6.39 17.98 -21.64
CA GLU A 17 -5.94 16.60 -21.54
C GLU A 17 -4.84 16.46 -20.47
N PHE A 18 -3.87 17.36 -20.45
CA PHE A 18 -2.81 17.37 -19.44
C PHE A 18 -3.38 17.60 -18.02
N GLU A 19 -4.30 18.56 -17.85
CA GLU A 19 -4.96 18.82 -16.57
C GLU A 19 -5.74 17.58 -16.09
N ALA A 20 -6.45 16.89 -17.00
CA ALA A 20 -7.16 15.65 -16.69
C ALA A 20 -6.21 14.53 -16.25
N GLN A 21 -5.07 14.36 -16.91
CA GLN A 21 -4.05 13.38 -16.53
C GLN A 21 -3.45 13.69 -15.15
N VAL A 22 -3.16 14.94 -14.85
CA VAL A 22 -2.67 15.37 -13.54
C VAL A 22 -3.68 15.06 -12.43
N HIS A 23 -4.96 15.30 -12.68
CA HIS A 23 -6.03 14.95 -11.73
C HIS A 23 -6.16 13.45 -11.53
N GLU A 24 -6.01 12.65 -12.58
CA GLU A 24 -6.04 11.18 -12.49
C GLU A 24 -4.90 10.65 -11.64
N VAL A 25 -3.66 11.05 -11.93
CA VAL A 25 -2.48 10.64 -11.17
C VAL A 25 -2.60 11.05 -9.69
N ARG A 26 -3.09 12.25 -9.43
CA ARG A 26 -3.29 12.70 -8.03
C ARG A 26 -4.32 11.84 -7.31
N ARG A 27 -5.39 11.43 -7.97
CA ARG A 27 -6.41 10.54 -7.42
C ARG A 27 -5.84 9.15 -7.16
N GLU A 28 -5.08 8.58 -8.10
CA GLU A 28 -4.42 7.28 -7.92
C GLU A 28 -3.49 7.25 -6.70
N ILE A 29 -2.71 8.31 -6.49
CA ILE A 29 -1.84 8.42 -5.32
C ILE A 29 -2.65 8.52 -4.03
N HIS A 30 -3.69 9.33 -4.02
CA HIS A 30 -4.56 9.46 -2.87
C HIS A 30 -5.23 8.14 -2.50
N ASP A 31 -5.73 7.41 -3.48
CA ASP A 31 -6.37 6.10 -3.28
C ASP A 31 -5.37 5.04 -2.82
N ALA A 32 -4.18 5.01 -3.41
CA ALA A 32 -3.10 4.12 -2.99
C ALA A 32 -2.65 4.41 -1.55
N HIS A 33 -2.56 5.68 -1.16
CA HIS A 33 -2.23 6.08 0.20
C HIS A 33 -3.31 5.67 1.19
N ALA A 34 -4.59 5.89 0.87
CA ALA A 34 -5.71 5.49 1.71
C ALA A 34 -5.74 3.97 1.93
N ALA A 35 -5.54 3.18 0.86
CA ALA A 35 -5.48 1.73 0.93
C ALA A 35 -4.27 1.23 1.75
N PHE A 36 -3.12 1.89 1.65
CA PHE A 36 -1.95 1.60 2.47
C PHE A 36 -2.22 1.86 3.96
N GLU A 37 -2.79 3.00 4.31
CA GLU A 37 -3.11 3.34 5.70
C GLU A 37 -4.14 2.40 6.31
N GLU A 38 -5.11 1.94 5.53
CA GLU A 38 -6.07 0.92 5.96
C GLU A 38 -5.38 -0.41 6.26
N ALA A 39 -4.55 -0.90 5.34
CA ALA A 39 -3.79 -2.15 5.52
C ALA A 39 -2.84 -2.07 6.72
N ARG A 40 -2.22 -0.92 6.95
CA ARG A 40 -1.37 -0.67 8.11
C ARG A 40 -2.15 -0.76 9.42
N ARG A 41 -3.28 -0.07 9.52
CA ARG A 41 -4.12 -0.10 10.74
C ARG A 41 -4.61 -1.50 11.05
N LEU A 42 -5.02 -2.26 10.03
CA LEU A 42 -5.45 -3.64 10.20
C LEU A 42 -4.30 -4.51 10.73
N LEU A 43 -3.12 -4.40 10.15
CA LEU A 43 -1.95 -5.16 10.59
C LEU A 43 -1.57 -4.81 12.02
N ASP A 44 -1.52 -3.52 12.37
CA ASP A 44 -1.22 -3.05 13.71
C ASP A 44 -2.21 -3.62 14.75
N PHE A 45 -3.50 -3.62 14.43
CA PHE A 45 -4.52 -4.22 15.30
C PHE A 45 -4.34 -5.72 15.48
N LEU A 46 -4.07 -6.45 14.39
CA LEU A 46 -3.87 -7.90 14.44
C LEU A 46 -2.63 -8.29 15.25
N GLU A 47 -1.53 -7.55 15.12
CA GLU A 47 -0.27 -7.82 15.82
C GLU A 47 -0.27 -7.34 17.27
N SER A 48 -0.91 -6.23 17.58
CA SER A 48 -0.91 -5.65 18.94
C SER A 48 -2.04 -6.16 19.83
N GLU A 49 -3.15 -6.56 19.25
CA GLU A 49 -4.35 -6.92 20.00
C GLU A 49 -4.78 -8.37 19.77
N LEU A 50 -5.13 -8.73 18.52
CA LEU A 50 -5.79 -10.00 18.25
C LEU A 50 -4.86 -11.19 18.53
N LEU A 51 -3.66 -11.19 17.99
CA LEU A 51 -2.71 -12.30 18.14
C LEU A 51 -2.25 -12.49 19.60
N PRO A 52 -1.82 -11.46 20.33
CA PRO A 52 -1.45 -11.59 21.74
C PRO A 52 -2.62 -12.05 22.61
N ASN A 53 -3.82 -11.56 22.36
CA ASN A 53 -5.00 -11.98 23.11
C ASN A 53 -5.38 -13.45 22.87
N ALA A 54 -5.28 -13.93 21.63
CA ALA A 54 -5.48 -15.33 21.29
C ALA A 54 -4.44 -16.24 21.96
N GLU A 55 -3.17 -15.83 21.99
CA GLU A 55 -2.09 -16.56 22.68
C GLU A 55 -2.30 -16.59 24.18
N LYS A 56 -2.69 -15.47 24.78
CA LYS A 56 -3.01 -15.39 26.21
C LYS A 56 -4.24 -16.25 26.53
N GLY A 57 -5.27 -16.20 25.70
CA GLY A 57 -6.47 -17.02 25.87
C GLY A 57 -6.16 -18.52 25.88
N LEU A 58 -5.34 -18.99 24.95
CA LEU A 58 -4.92 -20.41 24.93
C LEU A 58 -4.09 -20.79 26.16
N ARG A 59 -3.17 -19.94 26.64
CA ARG A 59 -2.42 -20.20 27.87
C ARG A 59 -3.32 -20.31 29.09
N LEU A 60 -4.28 -19.39 29.24
CA LEU A 60 -5.25 -19.42 30.35
C LEU A 60 -6.15 -20.66 30.29
N ALA A 61 -6.62 -21.03 29.09
CA ALA A 61 -7.41 -22.24 28.92
C ALA A 61 -6.62 -23.50 29.28
N GLY A 62 -5.33 -23.54 28.95
CA GLY A 62 -4.44 -24.65 29.37
C GLY A 62 -4.34 -24.78 30.87
N THR A 63 -4.12 -23.69 31.60
CA THR A 63 -4.08 -23.67 33.07
C THR A 63 -5.43 -24.11 33.68
N ALA A 64 -6.53 -23.59 33.15
CA ALA A 64 -7.87 -23.95 33.61
C ALA A 64 -8.22 -25.43 33.35
N PHE A 65 -7.71 -26.00 32.26
CA PHE A 65 -7.87 -27.42 31.96
C PHE A 65 -7.11 -28.31 32.97
N GLU A 66 -5.87 -27.94 33.30
CA GLU A 66 -5.10 -28.63 34.32
C GLU A 66 -5.78 -28.60 35.70
N ALA A 67 -6.51 -27.50 35.97
CA ALA A 67 -7.35 -27.37 37.18
C ALA A 67 -8.70 -28.09 37.08
N GLY A 68 -9.06 -28.65 35.91
CA GLY A 68 -10.33 -29.31 35.67
C GLY A 68 -11.54 -28.35 35.50
N GLU A 69 -11.26 -27.07 35.25
CA GLU A 69 -12.30 -26.01 35.14
C GLU A 69 -12.87 -25.88 33.73
N VAL A 70 -12.14 -26.32 32.70
CA VAL A 70 -12.57 -26.28 31.31
C VAL A 70 -12.41 -27.62 30.63
N THR A 71 -13.14 -27.81 29.54
CA THR A 71 -13.16 -29.04 28.76
C THR A 71 -12.10 -29.05 27.66
N LEU A 72 -11.76 -30.24 27.16
CA LEU A 72 -10.87 -30.39 26.00
C LEU A 72 -11.42 -29.66 24.76
N ILE A 73 -12.75 -29.62 24.59
CA ILE A 73 -13.39 -28.92 23.45
C ILE A 73 -13.11 -27.42 23.52
N GLU A 74 -13.12 -26.84 24.71
CA GLU A 74 -12.80 -25.42 24.91
C GLU A 74 -11.34 -25.12 24.55
N ILE A 75 -10.38 -25.97 24.92
CA ILE A 75 -8.99 -25.85 24.51
C ILE A 75 -8.84 -25.93 22.99
N LEU A 76 -9.48 -26.91 22.36
CA LEU A 76 -9.43 -27.05 20.89
C LEU A 76 -10.04 -25.82 20.19
N THR A 77 -11.07 -25.21 20.76
CA THR A 77 -11.66 -23.97 20.26
C THR A 77 -10.66 -22.81 20.38
N MET A 78 -9.96 -22.68 21.49
CA MET A 78 -8.91 -21.66 21.68
C MET A 78 -7.71 -21.88 20.74
N GLN A 79 -7.32 -23.14 20.50
CA GLN A 79 -6.28 -23.45 19.50
C GLN A 79 -6.69 -23.03 18.11
N ARG A 80 -7.94 -23.30 17.70
CA ARG A 80 -8.46 -22.84 16.40
C ARG A 80 -8.44 -21.32 16.29
N SER A 81 -8.88 -20.62 17.34
CA SER A 81 -8.83 -19.15 17.38
C SER A 81 -7.42 -18.60 17.23
N LEU A 82 -6.43 -19.25 17.83
CA LEU A 82 -5.02 -18.84 17.65
C LEU A 82 -4.52 -19.10 16.22
N VAL A 83 -4.85 -20.24 15.62
CA VAL A 83 -4.50 -20.54 14.24
C VAL A 83 -5.12 -19.51 13.30
N ASP A 84 -6.39 -19.19 13.48
CA ASP A 84 -7.10 -18.15 12.71
C ASP A 84 -6.44 -16.78 12.86
N ALA A 85 -6.09 -16.39 14.08
CA ALA A 85 -5.39 -15.12 14.34
C ALA A 85 -4.03 -15.05 13.61
N ARG A 86 -3.26 -16.15 13.63
CA ARG A 86 -1.97 -16.25 12.91
C ARG A 86 -2.15 -16.17 11.41
N THR A 87 -3.15 -16.86 10.86
CA THR A 87 -3.46 -16.83 9.43
C THR A 87 -3.83 -15.42 8.98
N ARG A 88 -4.76 -14.77 9.69
CA ARG A 88 -5.16 -13.39 9.40
C ARG A 88 -4.01 -12.40 9.49
N THR A 89 -3.12 -12.57 10.48
CA THR A 89 -1.93 -11.71 10.62
C THR A 89 -0.97 -11.90 9.45
N THR A 90 -0.77 -13.14 8.99
CA THR A 90 0.09 -13.45 7.84
C THR A 90 -0.48 -12.85 6.55
N GLU A 91 -1.78 -12.99 6.33
CA GLU A 91 -2.50 -12.39 5.20
C GLU A 91 -2.42 -10.86 5.22
N ALA A 92 -2.63 -10.24 6.38
CA ALA A 92 -2.53 -8.79 6.55
C ALA A 92 -1.10 -8.27 6.30
N ARG A 93 -0.05 -9.01 6.69
CA ARG A 93 1.34 -8.68 6.35
C ARG A 93 1.59 -8.70 4.85
N ALA A 94 1.05 -9.69 4.15
CA ALA A 94 1.17 -9.80 2.70
C ALA A 94 0.44 -8.64 2.02
N GLU A 95 -0.76 -8.30 2.48
CA GLU A 95 -1.54 -7.17 1.96
C GLU A 95 -0.85 -5.83 2.22
N PHE A 96 -0.34 -5.59 3.43
CA PHE A 96 0.43 -4.40 3.76
C PHE A 96 1.62 -4.20 2.81
N ARG A 97 2.41 -5.25 2.56
CA ARG A 97 3.53 -5.19 1.61
C ARG A 97 3.06 -4.85 0.19
N ARG A 98 1.96 -5.44 -0.26
CA ARG A 98 1.38 -5.18 -1.58
C ARG A 98 0.97 -3.71 -1.71
N ARG A 99 0.27 -3.17 -0.71
CA ARG A 99 -0.17 -1.77 -0.69
C ARG A 99 1.01 -0.80 -0.62
N LEU A 100 2.04 -1.14 0.14
CA LEU A 100 3.27 -0.37 0.18
C LEU A 100 3.94 -0.27 -1.21
N TRP A 101 4.03 -1.39 -1.94
CA TRP A 101 4.58 -1.39 -3.29
C TRP A 101 3.70 -0.62 -4.28
N GLN A 102 2.38 -0.72 -4.19
CA GLN A 102 1.45 0.07 -5.00
C GLN A 102 1.60 1.56 -4.74
N LEU A 103 1.71 1.97 -3.50
CA LEU A 103 1.95 3.36 -3.14
C LEU A 103 3.29 3.88 -3.68
N ARG A 104 4.34 3.10 -3.57
CA ARG A 104 5.67 3.43 -4.13
C ARG A 104 5.62 3.54 -5.65
N ALA A 105 4.93 2.64 -6.32
CA ALA A 105 4.76 2.67 -7.78
C ALA A 105 3.99 3.92 -8.22
N ALA A 106 2.91 4.26 -7.55
CA ALA A 106 2.12 5.47 -7.82
C ALA A 106 2.96 6.74 -7.60
N GLY A 107 3.76 6.81 -6.51
CA GLY A 107 4.68 7.91 -6.24
C GLY A 107 5.87 7.95 -7.21
N GLY A 108 6.38 6.79 -7.63
CA GLY A 108 7.50 6.67 -8.57
C GLY A 108 7.17 7.17 -9.98
N LEU A 109 5.92 7.01 -10.42
CA LEU A 109 5.45 7.56 -11.68
C LEU A 109 5.56 9.10 -11.73
N LEU A 110 5.40 9.79 -10.60
CA LEU A 110 5.62 11.24 -10.54
C LEU A 110 7.09 11.62 -10.70
N LEU A 111 8.01 10.85 -10.12
CA LEU A 111 9.44 11.13 -10.20
C LEU A 111 9.99 10.91 -11.63
N THR A 112 9.42 9.97 -12.37
CA THR A 112 9.81 9.74 -13.77
C THR A 112 9.20 10.77 -14.72
N THR A 113 8.05 11.34 -14.38
CA THR A 113 7.38 12.36 -15.21
C THR A 113 8.00 13.75 -15.02
N THR A 114 8.67 14.01 -13.87
CA THR A 114 9.35 15.27 -13.60
C THR A 114 10.82 15.29 -14.05
N LYS A 115 11.37 14.15 -14.50
CA LYS A 115 12.68 14.13 -15.13
C LYS A 115 12.53 14.66 -16.54
N ASP A 116 12.74 15.96 -16.69
CA ASP A 116 12.80 16.72 -17.91
C ASP A 116 13.69 16.02 -18.97
N PRO A 117 13.18 15.63 -20.15
CA PRO A 117 14.01 15.05 -21.20
C PRO A 117 14.89 16.09 -21.92
N ALA A 118 14.96 17.30 -21.43
CA ALA A 118 15.69 18.41 -22.05
C ALA A 118 16.92 18.86 -21.23
N SER A 119 17.76 17.94 -20.79
CA SER A 119 19.15 18.28 -20.50
C SER A 119 20.02 17.55 -21.52
N PRO A 120 20.47 18.23 -22.59
CA PRO A 120 21.56 17.69 -23.39
C PRO A 120 22.79 17.64 -22.50
N VAL A 121 23.19 16.42 -22.13
CA VAL A 121 24.53 16.18 -21.60
C VAL A 121 25.48 16.77 -22.62
N SER A 122 26.16 17.85 -22.25
CA SER A 122 27.18 18.44 -23.06
C SER A 122 28.34 17.45 -23.17
N GLU A 123 28.36 16.69 -24.25
CA GLU A 123 29.51 15.99 -24.74
C GLU A 123 30.54 17.06 -25.24
N ARG A 124 31.19 17.74 -24.32
CA ARG A 124 32.39 18.50 -24.60
C ARG A 124 33.25 18.46 -23.36
N GLU A 125 34.03 17.41 -23.25
CA GLU A 125 35.34 17.42 -22.56
C GLU A 125 35.92 15.99 -22.51
N VAL A 126 36.13 15.40 -23.66
CA VAL A 126 37.12 14.33 -23.82
C VAL A 126 37.78 14.53 -25.18
N GLN A 127 38.54 15.63 -25.32
CA GLN A 127 39.54 15.70 -26.36
C GLN A 127 40.53 16.82 -26.02
N GLU A 128 41.38 16.54 -25.07
CA GLU A 128 42.73 17.13 -24.98
C GLU A 128 43.41 16.62 -23.69
N ARG A 129 44.07 15.48 -23.82
CA ARG A 129 45.44 15.18 -23.35
C ARG A 129 45.77 13.72 -23.47
#